data_e62bda5b392d48fb44563c20bccec45f
#
_entry.id   e62bda5b392d48fb44563c20bccec45f
#
_cell.length_a   1.000
_cell.length_b   1.000
_cell.length_c   1.000
_cell.angle_alpha   90.00
_cell.angle_beta   90.00
_cell.angle_gamma   90.00
#
_symmetry.space_group_name_H-M   'P 1'
#
loop_
_entity.id
_entity.type
_entity.pdbx_description
1 polymer ?
#
loop_
_entity_poly.entity_id
_entity_poly.type
_entity_poly.pdbx_seq_one_letter_code
_entity_poly.pdbx_strand_id
1 'polypeptide(L)'
;LGALTLLLERRNTVYLHLGQNEIVPDHRIIGIFDLDKCSYEKRTREYLTRAEKDGVVLDVSGDLPKSFVVCDHPYHPQIVYLSQLNTSTLKNRAESGKLVL
;
A
#
# COMPACT_ATOMS: atom_id res chain seq x y z
N LEU A 1 -5.84 -2.44 30.62
CA LEU A 1 -6.26 -1.29 29.79
C LEU A 1 -5.58 -1.28 28.44
N GLY A 2 -4.27 -1.57 28.38
CA GLY A 2 -3.54 -1.62 27.11
C GLY A 2 -4.05 -2.71 26.18
N ALA A 3 -4.37 -3.89 26.70
CA ALA A 3 -4.88 -4.99 25.89
C ALA A 3 -6.26 -4.67 25.30
N LEU A 4 -7.11 -4.00 26.06
CA LEU A 4 -8.43 -3.59 25.61
C LEU A 4 -8.32 -2.54 24.49
N THR A 5 -7.40 -1.59 24.64
CA THR A 5 -7.15 -0.56 23.64
C THR A 5 -6.68 -1.19 22.32
N LEU A 6 -5.77 -2.17 22.39
CA LEU A 6 -5.29 -2.88 21.21
C LEU A 6 -6.40 -3.65 20.50
N LEU A 7 -7.29 -4.28 21.26
CA LEU A 7 -8.42 -4.98 20.69
C LEU A 7 -9.39 -4.03 19.98
N LEU A 8 -9.64 -2.86 20.56
CA LEU A 8 -10.49 -1.85 19.94
C LEU A 8 -9.87 -1.29 18.67
N GLU A 9 -8.57 -1.04 18.68
CA GLU A 9 -7.85 -0.58 17.49
C GLU A 9 -7.92 -1.63 16.39
N ARG A 10 -7.74 -2.91 16.71
CA ARG A 10 -7.83 -3.98 15.72
C ARG A 10 -9.21 -4.09 15.09
N ARG A 11 -10.28 -3.85 15.85
CA ARG A 11 -11.64 -3.85 15.33
C ARG A 11 -11.86 -2.77 14.28
N ASN A 12 -11.17 -1.64 14.43
CA ASN A 12 -11.30 -0.51 13.52
C ASN A 12 -10.27 -0.49 12.42
N THR A 13 -9.34 -1.46 12.42
CA THR A 13 -8.30 -1.54 11.39
C THR A 13 -8.81 -2.35 10.21
N VAL A 14 -8.69 -1.78 9.02
CA VAL A 14 -8.97 -2.45 7.76
C VAL A 14 -7.65 -2.87 7.14
N TYR A 15 -7.57 -4.12 6.73
CA TYR A 15 -6.38 -4.67 6.08
C TYR A 15 -6.63 -4.80 4.60
N LEU A 16 -5.71 -4.26 3.80
CA LEU A 16 -5.75 -4.40 2.35
C LEU A 16 -4.81 -5.48 1.89
N HIS A 17 -5.34 -6.40 1.09
CA HIS A 17 -4.54 -7.39 0.40
C HIS A 17 -4.05 -6.77 -0.91
N LEU A 18 -2.73 -6.56 -1.01
CA LEU A 18 -2.10 -5.88 -2.14
C LEU A 18 -1.70 -6.83 -3.27
N GLY A 19 -1.46 -8.08 -2.95
CA GLY A 19 -1.07 -9.13 -3.89
C GLY A 19 -0.34 -10.23 -3.16
N GLN A 20 -0.28 -11.42 -3.78
CA GLN A 20 0.32 -12.61 -3.16
C GLN A 20 -0.16 -12.77 -1.71
N ASN A 21 0.73 -12.77 -0.75
CA ASN A 21 0.38 -12.90 0.67
C ASN A 21 0.58 -11.60 1.44
N GLU A 22 0.72 -10.47 0.75
CA GLU A 22 1.02 -9.21 1.40
C GLU A 22 -0.25 -8.48 1.80
N ILE A 23 -0.39 -8.20 3.07
CA ILE A 23 -1.52 -7.50 3.68
C ILE A 23 -0.99 -6.30 4.46
N VAL A 24 -1.60 -5.14 4.25
CA VAL A 24 -1.17 -3.90 4.89
C VAL A 24 -2.35 -3.23 5.57
N PRO A 25 -2.20 -2.76 6.82
CA PRO A 25 -3.26 -1.98 7.48
C PRO A 25 -3.47 -0.66 6.74
N ASP A 26 -4.72 -0.26 6.58
CA ASP A 26 -5.09 0.92 5.79
C ASP A 26 -4.49 2.21 6.34
N HIS A 27 -4.34 2.32 7.66
CA HIS A 27 -3.80 3.52 8.29
C HIS A 27 -2.31 3.75 7.98
N ARG A 28 -1.61 2.74 7.48
CA ARG A 28 -0.21 2.89 7.05
C ARG A 28 -0.09 3.30 5.60
N ILE A 29 -1.17 3.27 4.84
CA ILE A 29 -1.15 3.65 3.43
C ILE A 29 -1.15 5.16 3.31
N ILE A 30 -0.09 5.71 2.70
CA ILE A 30 0.04 7.13 2.40
C ILE A 30 -0.68 7.45 1.10
N GLY A 31 -0.56 6.58 0.10
CA GLY A 31 -1.22 6.80 -1.18
C GLY A 31 -1.23 5.57 -2.04
N ILE A 32 -2.18 5.55 -2.98
CA ILE A 32 -2.34 4.50 -3.99
C ILE A 32 -2.29 5.19 -5.34
N PHE A 33 -1.37 4.78 -6.21
CA PHE A 33 -1.08 5.47 -7.46
C PHE A 33 -1.14 4.53 -8.65
N ASP A 34 -1.68 5.02 -9.75
CA ASP A 34 -1.71 4.31 -11.02
C ASP A 34 -0.32 4.37 -11.65
N LEU A 35 0.30 3.21 -11.84
CA LEU A 35 1.67 3.14 -12.35
C LEU A 35 1.75 3.63 -13.80
N ASP A 36 0.76 3.33 -14.62
CA ASP A 36 0.74 3.76 -16.01
C ASP A 36 0.64 5.27 -16.13
N LYS A 37 -0.25 5.89 -15.35
CA LYS A 37 -0.44 7.35 -15.40
C LYS A 37 0.73 8.08 -14.77
N CYS A 38 1.19 7.64 -13.61
CA CYS A 38 2.23 8.34 -12.86
C CYS A 38 3.62 8.14 -13.44
N SER A 39 3.87 7.06 -14.20
CA SER A 39 5.19 6.80 -14.77
C SER A 39 5.58 7.81 -15.84
N TYR A 40 4.66 8.58 -16.37
CA TYR A 40 4.97 9.66 -17.30
C TYR A 40 5.62 10.86 -16.62
N GLU A 41 5.44 11.02 -15.32
CA GLU A 41 6.00 12.13 -14.57
C GLU A 41 7.45 11.84 -14.15
N LYS A 42 8.32 12.78 -14.45
CA LYS A 42 9.75 12.66 -14.12
C LYS A 42 9.96 12.49 -12.61
N ARG A 43 9.24 13.24 -11.80
CA ARG A 43 9.37 13.16 -10.33
C ARG A 43 9.00 11.79 -9.79
N THR A 44 7.96 11.18 -10.36
CA THR A 44 7.53 9.85 -9.96
C THR A 44 8.56 8.80 -10.32
N ARG A 45 9.13 8.89 -11.55
CA ARG A 45 10.19 7.96 -11.96
C ARG A 45 11.42 8.08 -11.08
N GLU A 46 11.80 9.30 -10.73
CA GLU A 46 12.93 9.55 -9.83
C GLU A 46 12.68 8.99 -8.44
N TYR A 47 11.45 9.16 -7.92
CA TYR A 47 11.06 8.63 -6.63
C TYR A 47 11.16 7.11 -6.61
N LEU A 48 10.61 6.44 -7.61
CA LEU A 48 10.64 4.97 -7.69
C LEU A 48 12.06 4.45 -7.86
N THR A 49 12.88 5.11 -8.67
CA THR A 49 14.28 4.73 -8.84
C THR A 49 15.04 4.83 -7.52
N ARG A 50 14.83 5.91 -6.79
CA ARG A 50 15.46 6.07 -5.48
C ARG A 50 14.99 5.02 -4.48
N ALA A 51 13.69 4.72 -4.48
CA ALA A 51 13.14 3.71 -3.59
C ALA A 51 13.73 2.33 -3.89
N GLU A 52 13.95 2.00 -5.17
CA GLU A 52 14.61 0.76 -5.54
C GLU A 52 16.05 0.69 -5.05
N LYS A 53 16.79 1.78 -5.20
CA LYS A 53 18.17 1.85 -4.70
C LYS A 53 18.24 1.71 -3.20
N ASP A 54 17.25 2.25 -2.49
CA ASP A 54 17.18 2.18 -1.03
C ASP A 54 16.67 0.81 -0.55
N GLY A 55 16.26 -0.07 -1.46
CA GLY A 55 15.81 -1.40 -1.11
C GLY A 55 14.43 -1.45 -0.45
N VAL A 56 13.61 -0.42 -0.67
CA VAL A 56 12.28 -0.32 -0.04
C VAL A 56 11.13 -0.59 -1.01
N VAL A 57 11.41 -1.13 -2.19
CA VAL A 57 10.38 -1.54 -3.16
C VAL A 57 10.14 -3.04 -3.04
N LEU A 58 8.89 -3.42 -2.79
CA LEU A 58 8.48 -4.81 -2.72
C LEU A 58 7.49 -5.10 -3.84
N ASP A 59 7.86 -5.99 -4.75
CA ASP A 59 7.00 -6.38 -5.85
C ASP A 59 6.12 -7.55 -5.42
N VAL A 60 4.84 -7.27 -5.19
CA VAL A 60 3.85 -8.28 -4.82
C VAL A 60 2.87 -8.54 -5.97
N SER A 61 3.21 -8.08 -7.18
CA SER A 61 2.34 -8.26 -8.34
C SER A 61 2.36 -9.68 -8.88
N GLY A 62 3.48 -10.36 -8.79
CA GLY A 62 3.64 -11.69 -9.38
C GLY A 62 3.66 -11.68 -10.91
N ASP A 63 3.39 -10.57 -11.52
CA ASP A 63 3.33 -10.38 -12.97
C ASP A 63 3.64 -8.92 -13.27
N LEU A 64 2.92 -8.30 -14.19
CA LEU A 64 3.12 -6.90 -14.54
C LEU A 64 2.39 -5.99 -13.57
N PRO A 65 3.10 -5.10 -12.85
CA PRO A 65 2.43 -4.22 -11.90
C PRO A 65 1.60 -3.14 -12.60
N LYS A 66 0.45 -2.82 -12.01
CA LYS A 66 -0.47 -1.79 -12.50
C LYS A 66 -0.54 -0.58 -11.57
N SER A 67 -0.21 -0.76 -10.30
CA SER A 67 -0.27 0.29 -9.31
C SER A 67 0.90 0.18 -8.35
N PHE A 68 1.16 1.28 -7.65
CA PHE A 68 2.08 1.22 -6.52
C PHE A 68 1.42 1.86 -5.30
N VAL A 69 1.71 1.30 -4.14
CA VAL A 69 1.15 1.73 -2.87
C VAL A 69 2.29 2.17 -1.98
N VAL A 70 2.25 3.43 -1.54
CA VAL A 70 3.25 3.98 -0.64
C VAL A 70 2.75 3.84 0.78
N CYS A 71 3.53 3.18 1.61
CA CYS A 71 3.16 2.90 2.99
C CYS A 71 4.19 3.45 3.95
N ASP A 72 3.71 3.89 5.11
CA ASP A 72 4.55 4.24 6.22
C ASP A 72 5.08 2.96 6.90
N HIS A 73 6.24 3.06 7.54
CA HIS A 73 6.85 1.93 8.22
C HIS A 73 7.59 2.42 9.47
N PRO A 74 7.49 1.68 10.60
CA PRO A 74 8.13 2.14 11.84
C PRO A 74 9.65 2.19 11.79
N TYR A 75 10.29 1.41 10.91
CA TYR A 75 11.75 1.33 10.83
C TYR A 75 12.33 1.87 9.54
N HIS A 76 11.51 2.25 8.58
CA HIS A 76 11.93 2.80 7.29
C HIS A 76 11.13 4.05 6.99
N PRO A 77 11.67 4.99 6.20
CA PRO A 77 10.91 6.19 5.85
C PRO A 77 9.62 5.85 5.13
N GLN A 78 9.69 4.97 4.15
CA GLN A 78 8.54 4.54 3.37
C GLN A 78 8.84 3.20 2.73
N ILE A 79 7.77 2.39 2.52
CA ILE A 79 7.84 1.15 1.76
C ILE A 79 6.91 1.30 0.55
N VAL A 80 7.38 0.90 -0.62
CA VAL A 80 6.61 0.96 -1.86
C VAL A 80 6.28 -0.45 -2.32
N TYR A 81 4.99 -0.75 -2.42
CA TYR A 81 4.51 -2.03 -2.93
C TYR A 81 4.07 -1.88 -4.38
N LEU A 82 4.59 -2.73 -5.26
CA LEU A 82 4.11 -2.82 -6.64
C LEU A 82 3.04 -3.89 -6.70
N SER A 83 1.84 -3.54 -7.14
CA SER A 83 0.68 -4.43 -7.14
C SER A 83 0.15 -4.63 -8.57
N GLN A 84 -0.34 -5.84 -8.84
CA GLN A 84 -1.04 -6.14 -10.11
C GLN A 84 -2.46 -5.61 -10.13
N LEU A 85 -3.00 -5.22 -8.98
CA LEU A 85 -4.35 -4.70 -8.86
C LEU A 85 -4.38 -3.24 -9.31
N ASN A 86 -5.47 -2.82 -9.94
CA ASN A 86 -5.60 -1.43 -10.33
C ASN A 86 -6.02 -0.58 -9.12
N THR A 87 -5.86 0.74 -9.26
CA THR A 87 -6.15 1.67 -8.15
C THR A 87 -7.61 1.64 -7.73
N SER A 88 -8.52 1.45 -8.67
CA SER A 88 -9.96 1.38 -8.37
C SER A 88 -10.28 0.18 -7.46
N THR A 89 -9.71 -0.98 -7.76
CA THR A 89 -9.90 -2.18 -6.96
C THR A 89 -9.39 -1.98 -5.53
N LEU A 90 -8.19 -1.40 -5.40
CA LEU A 90 -7.59 -1.16 -4.09
C LEU A 90 -8.40 -0.16 -3.27
N LYS A 91 -8.84 0.91 -3.90
CA LYS A 91 -9.69 1.91 -3.23
C LYS A 91 -11.03 1.33 -2.82
N ASN A 92 -11.66 0.55 -3.68
CA ASN A 92 -12.92 -0.10 -3.36
C ASN A 92 -12.79 -1.07 -2.20
N ARG A 93 -11.72 -1.83 -2.13
CA ARG A 93 -11.46 -2.74 -1.00
C ARG A 93 -11.30 -1.98 0.30
N ALA A 94 -10.59 -0.85 0.28
CA ALA A 94 -10.41 -0.02 1.46
C ALA A 94 -11.75 0.55 1.95
N GLU A 95 -12.57 1.06 1.04
CA GLU A 95 -13.86 1.62 1.37
C GLU A 95 -14.86 0.57 1.81
N SER A 96 -14.89 -0.58 1.13
CA SER A 96 -15.77 -1.69 1.51
C SER A 96 -15.45 -2.23 2.89
N GLY A 97 -14.17 -2.33 3.22
CA GLY A 97 -13.75 -2.75 4.54
C GLY A 97 -14.24 -1.83 5.63
N LYS A 98 -14.27 -0.52 5.36
CA LYS A 98 -14.79 0.46 6.30
C LYS A 98 -16.29 0.34 6.50
N LEU A 99 -17.02 -0.07 5.47
CA LEU A 99 -18.46 -0.22 5.52
C LEU A 99 -18.90 -1.48 6.26
N VAL A 100 -18.05 -2.48 6.33
CA VAL A 100 -18.36 -3.77 6.98
C VAL A 100 -18.29 -3.67 8.50
N LEU A 101 -17.68 -2.66 9.01
CA LEU A 101 -17.58 -2.46 10.46
C LEU A 101 -18.92 -2.09 11.08
#